data_6c7dee4624832052a38166143965c044
#
_entry.id   6c7dee4624832052a38166143965c044
#
_cell.length_a   1.000
_cell.length_b   1.000
_cell.length_c   1.000
_cell.angle_alpha   90.00
_cell.angle_beta   90.00
_cell.angle_gamma   90.00
#
_symmetry.space_group_name_H-M   'P 1'
#
loop_
_entity.id
_entity.type
_entity.pdbx_description
1 polymer ?
#
loop_
_entity_poly.entity_id
_entity_poly.type
_entity_poly.pdbx_seq_one_letter_code
_entity_poly.pdbx_strand_id
1 'polypeptide(L)'
;MVSAVIFVATSCVSPLTGFAFWETNLAYEGESIYNYLQVKNLSDRTILSTNVLFGVQSVTMKDKGLTGMYYDTALAAPALADNANSALILGMGTGTYARQLKQYYPKMNITGVEML
;
A
#
# COMPACT_ATOMS: atom_id res chain seq x y z
N MET A 1 39.07 -18.36 16.10
CA MET A 1 38.17 -19.51 16.15
C MET A 1 36.87 -19.21 16.86
N VAL A 2 36.86 -18.60 18.04
CA VAL A 2 35.63 -18.25 18.79
C VAL A 2 34.66 -17.36 17.98
N SER A 3 35.17 -16.32 17.28
CA SER A 3 34.34 -15.43 16.46
C SER A 3 33.65 -16.15 15.29
N ALA A 4 34.30 -17.14 14.67
CA ALA A 4 33.70 -17.90 13.59
C ALA A 4 32.58 -18.81 14.09
N VAL A 5 32.73 -19.40 15.28
CA VAL A 5 31.71 -20.22 15.91
C VAL A 5 30.48 -19.38 16.30
N ILE A 6 30.70 -18.18 16.83
CA ILE A 6 29.61 -17.24 17.17
C ILE A 6 28.87 -16.82 15.90
N PHE A 7 29.60 -16.52 14.82
CA PHE A 7 28.97 -16.13 13.54
C PHE A 7 28.11 -17.26 12.95
N VAL A 8 28.62 -18.49 12.94
CA VAL A 8 27.86 -19.66 12.46
C VAL A 8 26.65 -19.93 13.36
N ALA A 9 26.82 -19.86 14.69
CA ALA A 9 25.73 -20.07 15.64
C ALA A 9 24.62 -19.02 15.48
N THR A 10 24.96 -17.73 15.34
CA THR A 10 23.99 -16.67 15.10
C THR A 10 23.29 -16.81 13.74
N SER A 11 24.00 -17.24 12.71
CA SER A 11 23.40 -17.50 11.39
C SER A 11 22.41 -18.67 11.39
N CYS A 12 22.61 -19.66 12.27
CA CYS A 12 21.72 -20.81 12.39
C CYS A 12 20.49 -20.54 13.28
N VAL A 13 20.57 -19.57 14.20
CA VAL A 13 19.52 -19.31 15.22
C VAL A 13 18.55 -18.22 14.79
N SER A 14 18.88 -17.41 13.80
CA SER A 14 18.01 -16.35 13.31
C SER A 14 17.46 -16.68 11.92
N PRO A 15 16.29 -17.27 11.82
CA PRO A 15 15.55 -17.23 10.57
C PRO A 15 15.03 -15.77 10.40
N LEU A 16 15.93 -14.86 10.01
CA LEU A 16 15.53 -13.56 9.51
C LEU A 16 14.81 -13.79 8.19
N THR A 17 13.51 -14.00 8.27
CA THR A 17 12.65 -14.30 7.12
C THR A 17 12.37 -13.06 6.27
N GLY A 18 12.80 -11.88 6.73
CA GLY A 18 12.62 -10.61 6.04
C GLY A 18 13.49 -9.50 6.62
N PHE A 19 13.61 -8.39 5.89
CA PHE A 19 14.34 -7.21 6.36
C PHE A 19 13.64 -6.54 7.55
N ALA A 20 12.30 -6.50 7.53
CA ALA A 20 11.49 -5.82 8.56
C ALA A 20 11.04 -6.75 9.68
N PHE A 21 11.93 -7.59 10.21
CA PHE A 21 11.62 -8.57 11.28
C PHE A 21 11.06 -7.94 12.57
N TRP A 22 11.24 -6.64 12.77
CA TRP A 22 10.70 -5.89 13.93
C TRP A 22 9.27 -5.38 13.72
N GLU A 23 8.74 -5.47 12.49
CA GLU A 23 7.42 -4.97 12.17
C GLU A 23 6.32 -5.94 12.59
N THR A 24 5.36 -5.42 13.31
CA THR A 24 4.13 -6.15 13.65
C THR A 24 3.07 -5.94 12.57
N ASN A 25 2.19 -6.91 12.35
CA ASN A 25 1.12 -6.85 11.35
C ASN A 25 1.61 -6.80 9.88
N LEU A 26 2.83 -7.19 9.62
CA LEU A 26 3.38 -7.31 8.28
C LEU A 26 2.69 -8.47 7.56
N ALA A 27 1.95 -8.17 6.50
CA ALA A 27 1.25 -9.15 5.67
C ALA A 27 2.08 -9.55 4.44
N TYR A 28 2.89 -8.64 3.95
CA TYR A 28 3.78 -8.86 2.80
C TYR A 28 5.00 -7.96 2.89
N GLU A 29 6.13 -8.51 2.47
CA GLU A 29 7.38 -7.81 2.27
C GLU A 29 8.00 -8.28 0.97
N GLY A 30 8.54 -7.35 0.18
CA GLY A 30 9.17 -7.68 -1.08
C GLY A 30 9.94 -6.53 -1.68
N GLU A 31 10.74 -6.84 -2.70
CA GLU A 31 11.52 -5.87 -3.45
C GLU A 31 11.21 -5.98 -4.93
N SER A 32 11.14 -4.85 -5.59
CA SER A 32 11.23 -4.71 -7.04
C SER A 32 12.55 -4.04 -7.39
N ILE A 33 12.85 -3.92 -8.70
CA ILE A 33 14.03 -3.17 -9.14
C ILE A 33 13.98 -1.67 -8.79
N TYR A 34 12.81 -1.16 -8.39
CA TYR A 34 12.59 0.25 -8.09
C TYR A 34 12.35 0.51 -6.61
N ASN A 35 11.68 -0.40 -5.91
CA ASN A 35 11.16 -0.14 -4.59
C ASN A 35 11.24 -1.38 -3.68
N TYR A 36 11.50 -1.13 -2.42
CA TYR A 36 11.19 -2.03 -1.32
C TYR A 36 9.73 -1.80 -0.90
N LEU A 37 8.98 -2.87 -0.75
CA LEU A 37 7.54 -2.84 -0.52
C LEU A 37 7.19 -3.50 0.82
N GLN A 38 6.32 -2.85 1.57
CA GLN A 38 5.69 -3.43 2.76
C GLN A 38 4.18 -3.28 2.69
N VAL A 39 3.46 -4.35 3.02
CA VAL A 39 2.02 -4.31 3.24
C VAL A 39 1.75 -4.67 4.69
N LYS A 40 1.14 -3.74 5.42
CA LYS A 40 0.70 -3.95 6.80
C LYS A 40 -0.81 -4.12 6.86
N ASN A 41 -1.27 -5.14 7.57
CA ASN A 41 -2.68 -5.44 7.71
C ASN A 41 -3.15 -5.14 9.15
N LEU A 42 -3.72 -3.97 9.35
CA LEU A 42 -4.27 -3.53 10.63
C LEU A 42 -5.73 -4.01 10.78
N SER A 43 -6.33 -3.78 11.94
CA SER A 43 -7.71 -4.17 12.22
C SER A 43 -8.73 -3.50 11.30
N ASP A 44 -8.53 -2.21 11.00
CA ASP A 44 -9.45 -1.34 10.28
C ASP A 44 -9.00 -1.00 8.84
N ARG A 45 -7.73 -1.21 8.53
CA ARG A 45 -7.12 -0.80 7.24
C ARG A 45 -5.97 -1.68 6.82
N THR A 46 -5.64 -1.61 5.54
CA THR A 46 -4.40 -2.14 4.96
C THR A 46 -3.56 -0.96 4.48
N ILE A 47 -2.28 -0.98 4.77
CA ILE A 47 -1.33 0.09 4.43
C ILE A 47 -0.28 -0.48 3.48
N LEU A 48 -0.02 0.21 2.37
CA LEU A 48 1.12 -0.01 1.50
C LEU A 48 2.18 1.08 1.77
N SER A 49 3.39 0.66 2.05
CA SER A 49 4.56 1.53 2.21
C SER A 49 5.62 1.17 1.19
N THR A 50 6.34 2.19 0.69
CA THR A 50 7.46 2.01 -0.25
C THR A 50 8.71 2.69 0.29
N ASN A 51 9.86 2.01 0.16
CA ASN A 51 11.23 2.49 0.40
C ASN A 51 11.55 3.07 1.78
N VAL A 52 10.59 3.41 2.58
CA VAL A 52 10.81 4.09 3.86
C VAL A 52 9.99 3.44 4.94
N LEU A 53 10.60 3.23 6.08
CA LEU A 53 9.97 2.69 7.29
C LEU A 53 8.73 3.49 7.73
N PHE A 54 8.60 4.74 7.31
CA PHE A 54 7.54 5.66 7.72
C PHE A 54 6.71 6.22 6.56
N GLY A 55 7.06 5.88 5.32
CA GLY A 55 6.34 6.38 4.14
C GLY A 55 5.05 5.58 3.89
N VAL A 56 3.90 6.18 4.14
CA VAL A 56 2.63 5.59 3.72
C VAL A 56 2.33 6.01 2.28
N GLN A 57 2.39 5.05 1.38
CA GLN A 57 2.09 5.28 -0.04
C GLN A 57 0.59 5.24 -0.30
N SER A 58 -0.10 4.29 0.31
CA SER A 58 -1.53 4.11 0.10
C SER A 58 -2.18 3.42 1.30
N VAL A 59 -3.43 3.75 1.55
CA VAL A 59 -4.25 3.17 2.61
C VAL A 59 -5.57 2.68 2.02
N THR A 60 -5.96 1.46 2.34
CA THR A 60 -7.29 0.92 2.02
C THR A 60 -8.05 0.62 3.30
N MET A 61 -9.21 1.21 3.47
CA MET A 61 -10.10 0.88 4.59
C MET A 61 -10.78 -0.47 4.36
N LYS A 62 -10.92 -1.28 5.40
CA LYS A 62 -11.65 -2.56 5.34
C LYS A 62 -13.15 -2.31 5.23
N ASP A 63 -13.64 -1.33 5.97
CA ASP A 63 -15.00 -0.86 5.86
C ASP A 63 -15.12 0.27 4.83
N LYS A 64 -16.37 0.58 4.47
CA LYS A 64 -16.66 1.72 3.61
C LYS A 64 -16.40 3.02 4.37
N GLY A 65 -15.65 3.93 3.77
CA GLY A 65 -15.38 5.21 4.38
C GLY A 65 -14.21 5.95 3.73
N LEU A 66 -13.95 7.11 4.29
CA LEU A 66 -12.81 7.93 3.93
C LEU A 66 -11.56 7.44 4.67
N THR A 67 -10.41 7.65 4.07
CA THR A 67 -9.12 7.18 4.59
C THR A 67 -8.41 8.20 5.47
N GLY A 68 -8.81 9.47 5.37
CA GLY A 68 -8.09 10.61 5.95
C GLY A 68 -6.89 11.06 5.12
N MET A 69 -6.69 10.48 3.94
CA MET A 69 -5.59 10.81 3.04
C MET A 69 -6.03 11.86 2.00
N TYR A 70 -5.05 12.49 1.37
CA TYR A 70 -5.28 13.57 0.39
C TYR A 70 -6.22 13.18 -0.76
N TYR A 71 -6.23 11.94 -1.18
CA TYR A 71 -7.07 11.49 -2.29
C TYR A 71 -8.56 11.41 -1.93
N ASP A 72 -8.92 11.46 -0.65
CA ASP A 72 -10.32 11.62 -0.27
C ASP A 72 -10.89 12.96 -0.79
N THR A 73 -10.06 14.01 -0.81
CA THR A 73 -10.44 15.31 -1.37
C THR A 73 -10.65 15.21 -2.88
N ALA A 74 -9.90 14.37 -3.57
CA ALA A 74 -10.04 14.16 -5.01
C ALA A 74 -11.38 13.52 -5.42
N LEU A 75 -12.14 12.95 -4.47
CA LEU A 75 -13.50 12.46 -4.72
C LEU A 75 -14.48 13.57 -5.13
N ALA A 76 -14.14 14.83 -4.87
CA ALA A 76 -14.93 15.95 -5.38
C ALA A 76 -14.73 16.21 -6.88
N ALA A 77 -13.65 15.73 -7.49
CA ALA A 77 -13.31 16.03 -8.88
C ALA A 77 -14.42 15.67 -9.88
N PRO A 78 -15.08 14.50 -9.80
CA PRO A 78 -16.19 14.20 -10.72
C PRO A 78 -17.38 15.14 -10.61
N ALA A 79 -17.63 15.71 -9.42
CA ALA A 79 -18.72 16.66 -9.22
C ALA A 79 -18.40 18.05 -9.81
N LEU A 80 -17.12 18.34 -10.06
CA LEU A 80 -16.66 19.58 -10.67
C LEU A 80 -16.53 19.48 -12.19
N ALA A 81 -16.65 18.29 -12.75
CA ALA A 81 -16.55 18.04 -14.18
C ALA A 81 -17.94 17.84 -14.80
N ASP A 82 -18.18 18.49 -15.93
CA ASP A 82 -19.42 18.30 -16.67
C ASP A 82 -19.49 16.88 -17.24
N ASN A 83 -20.54 16.13 -16.85
CA ASN A 83 -20.81 14.77 -17.36
C ASN A 83 -19.65 13.77 -17.19
N ALA A 84 -19.05 13.72 -16.00
CA ALA A 84 -17.97 12.80 -15.69
C ALA A 84 -18.44 11.34 -15.68
N ASN A 85 -18.33 10.64 -16.81
CA ASN A 85 -18.71 9.24 -16.98
C ASN A 85 -17.51 8.28 -16.95
N SER A 86 -16.29 8.80 -17.02
CA SER A 86 -15.06 8.02 -16.99
C SER A 86 -13.95 8.72 -16.20
N ALA A 87 -13.07 7.93 -15.62
CA ALA A 87 -11.87 8.40 -14.92
C ALA A 87 -10.66 7.57 -15.37
N LEU A 88 -9.54 8.24 -15.59
CA LEU A 88 -8.22 7.62 -15.73
C LEU A 88 -7.40 7.94 -14.51
N ILE A 89 -6.90 6.89 -13.83
CA ILE A 89 -6.05 7.01 -12.65
C ILE A 89 -4.64 6.59 -13.03
N LEU A 90 -3.70 7.50 -12.88
CA LEU A 90 -2.28 7.23 -13.06
C LEU A 90 -1.64 7.06 -11.67
N GLY A 91 -1.08 5.88 -11.41
CA GLY A 91 -0.59 5.49 -10.10
C GLY A 91 -1.71 4.96 -9.19
N MET A 92 -2.07 3.70 -9.37
CA MET A 92 -3.20 3.07 -8.66
C MET A 92 -2.90 2.80 -7.18
N GLY A 93 -1.65 2.52 -6.81
CA GLY A 93 -1.28 2.07 -5.48
C GLY A 93 -2.09 0.84 -5.05
N THR A 94 -2.77 0.93 -3.90
CA THR A 94 -3.68 -0.14 -3.42
C THR A 94 -5.05 -0.15 -4.13
N GLY A 95 -5.28 0.75 -5.09
CA GLY A 95 -6.57 0.91 -5.76
C GLY A 95 -7.65 1.59 -4.92
N THR A 96 -7.29 2.21 -3.81
CA THR A 96 -8.24 2.82 -2.87
C THR A 96 -9.09 3.90 -3.53
N TYR A 97 -8.46 4.81 -4.28
CA TYR A 97 -9.19 5.88 -4.95
C TYR A 97 -10.18 5.34 -6.00
N ALA A 98 -9.77 4.33 -6.78
CA ALA A 98 -10.65 3.67 -7.73
C ALA A 98 -11.87 3.03 -7.04
N ARG A 99 -11.63 2.37 -5.91
CA ARG A 99 -12.67 1.74 -5.09
C ARG A 99 -13.62 2.77 -4.50
N GLN A 100 -13.11 3.91 -3.99
CA GLN A 100 -13.91 5.01 -3.49
C GLN A 100 -14.72 5.66 -4.62
N LEU A 101 -14.12 5.94 -5.79
CA LEU A 101 -14.85 6.44 -6.95
C LEU A 101 -15.99 5.49 -7.31
N LYS A 102 -15.77 4.19 -7.34
CA LYS A 102 -16.81 3.21 -7.65
C LYS A 102 -17.92 3.17 -6.59
N GLN A 103 -17.61 3.48 -5.34
CA GLN A 103 -18.58 3.56 -4.26
C GLN A 103 -19.47 4.80 -4.37
N TYR A 104 -18.90 5.98 -4.65
CA TYR A 104 -19.63 7.24 -4.69
C TYR A 104 -20.19 7.56 -6.08
N TYR A 105 -19.58 7.03 -7.13
CA TYR A 105 -19.97 7.19 -8.53
C TYR A 105 -20.09 5.82 -9.22
N PRO A 106 -21.11 5.01 -8.89
CA PRO A 106 -21.18 3.60 -9.30
C PRO A 106 -21.27 3.38 -10.81
N LYS A 107 -21.74 4.39 -11.56
CA LYS A 107 -21.87 4.34 -13.03
C LYS A 107 -20.60 4.73 -13.76
N MET A 108 -19.60 5.26 -13.06
CA MET A 108 -18.35 5.72 -13.67
C MET A 108 -17.50 4.54 -14.18
N ASN A 109 -16.99 4.67 -15.39
CA ASN A 109 -15.97 3.77 -15.93
C ASN A 109 -14.60 4.21 -15.42
N ILE A 110 -13.85 3.29 -14.81
CA ILE A 110 -12.56 3.60 -14.21
C ILE A 110 -11.49 2.77 -14.90
N THR A 111 -10.47 3.45 -15.41
CA THR A 111 -9.26 2.83 -15.93
C THR A 111 -8.10 3.22 -15.03
N GLY A 112 -7.35 2.25 -14.55
CA GLY A 112 -6.17 2.47 -13.72
C GLY A 112 -4.90 2.00 -14.44
N VAL A 113 -3.83 2.76 -14.26
CA VAL A 113 -2.48 2.42 -14.72
C VAL A 113 -1.55 2.46 -13.52
N GLU A 114 -0.78 1.39 -13.33
CA GLU A 114 0.24 1.29 -12.29
C GLU A 114 1.57 0.88 -12.91
N MET A 115 2.65 1.39 -12.37
CA MET A 115 4.01 1.01 -12.72
C MET A 115 4.60 0.23 -11.54
N LEU A 116 4.78 -1.06 -11.71
CA LEU A 116 5.35 -1.97 -10.72
C LEU A 116 6.88 -2.04 -10.78
#